data_28b6823382bf7652e52dc8fe4b5b75a5
#
_entry.id   28b6823382bf7652e52dc8fe4b5b75a5
#
_cell.length_a   1.000
_cell.length_b   1.000
_cell.length_c   1.000
_cell.angle_alpha   90.00
_cell.angle_beta   90.00
_cell.angle_gamma   90.00
#
_symmetry.space_group_name_H-M   'P 1'
#
loop_
_entity.id
_entity.type
_entity.pdbx_description
1 polymer ?
#
loop_
_entity_poly.entity_id
_entity_poly.type
_entity_poly.pdbx_seq_one_letter_code
_entity_poly.pdbx_strand_id
1 'polypeptide(L)'
;MRYCRWYRHDCPRGFSDIAASDLDTGIPDLVVAHGPSQKDITHSAIQGLGGMGRFVSRGDIVVIKPNIGWDRKPEQAATTNPEVVAALVELCYDAGAKQVKIFDRSVDDPRRCYRQSGIEEAARAVGAEVTFIDERKFKDVTIDGLALKEWSFYRDILEADKIINVPIAKHHGSARLSMAMKNWMGVIGGWRGRIHLSMDKCLVD
;
A
#
# COMPACT_ATOMS: atom_id res chain seq x y z
N MET A 1 -22.92 12.79 2.18
CA MET A 1 -22.00 11.79 2.77
C MET A 1 -21.85 12.09 4.26
N ARG A 2 -22.03 11.12 5.14
CA ARG A 2 -21.83 11.33 6.58
C ARG A 2 -20.42 10.87 6.93
N TYR A 3 -19.59 11.78 7.39
CA TYR A 3 -18.26 11.48 7.94
C TYR A 3 -18.47 11.00 9.38
N CYS A 4 -18.04 9.77 9.72
CA CYS A 4 -17.96 9.33 11.11
C CYS A 4 -16.70 9.91 11.74
N ARG A 5 -16.85 10.90 12.59
CA ARG A 5 -15.79 11.45 13.44
C ARG A 5 -15.75 10.61 14.72
N TRP A 6 -14.74 9.77 14.89
CA TRP A 6 -14.53 9.08 16.15
C TRP A 6 -13.87 10.03 17.15
N TYR A 7 -14.62 10.39 18.21
CA TYR A 7 -14.08 11.16 19.32
C TYR A 7 -13.25 10.26 20.25
N ARG A 8 -12.13 10.82 20.77
CA ARG A 8 -11.27 10.26 21.82
C ARG A 8 -11.99 10.24 23.16
N HIS A 9 -12.90 9.35 23.38
CA HIS A 9 -13.36 9.02 24.74
C HIS A 9 -13.71 7.54 24.75
N ASP A 10 -12.86 6.75 25.45
CA ASP A 10 -12.98 5.36 25.87
C ASP A 10 -11.84 4.45 25.39
N CYS A 11 -10.59 4.90 25.61
CA CYS A 11 -9.45 3.99 25.63
C CYS A 11 -9.06 3.71 27.10
N PRO A 12 -8.99 2.44 27.55
CA PRO A 12 -8.55 2.14 28.92
C PRO A 12 -7.12 2.64 29.14
N ARG A 13 -6.89 3.28 30.27
CA ARG A 13 -5.62 3.86 30.71
C ARG A 13 -4.50 2.82 30.67
N GLY A 14 -3.45 3.10 29.89
CA GLY A 14 -2.26 2.25 29.86
C GLY A 14 -1.25 2.53 28.73
N PHE A 15 -1.38 3.62 27.98
CA PHE A 15 -0.31 4.10 27.10
C PHE A 15 0.11 5.50 27.56
N SER A 16 1.27 5.56 28.26
CA SER A 16 1.92 6.78 28.66
C SER A 16 2.50 7.50 27.46
N ASP A 17 2.08 8.75 27.27
CA ASP A 17 2.79 9.89 26.72
C ASP A 17 3.62 9.69 25.43
N ILE A 18 2.94 9.47 24.30
CA ILE A 18 3.45 10.01 23.03
C ILE A 18 2.95 11.45 23.01
N ALA A 19 3.86 12.39 23.20
CA ALA A 19 3.59 13.82 23.02
C ALA A 19 3.11 14.04 21.59
N ALA A 20 1.80 14.16 21.41
CA ALA A 20 1.21 14.68 20.20
C ALA A 20 1.62 16.15 20.15
N SER A 21 2.45 16.54 19.19
CA SER A 21 2.62 17.95 18.85
C SER A 21 1.24 18.48 18.44
N ASP A 22 0.65 19.32 19.28
CA ASP A 22 -0.65 19.95 19.08
C ASP A 22 -0.57 20.98 17.94
N LEU A 23 -0.61 20.49 16.72
CA LEU A 23 -1.17 21.24 15.60
C LEU A 23 -2.47 20.52 15.23
N ASP A 24 -3.55 20.90 15.90
CA ASP A 24 -4.90 20.51 15.45
C ASP A 24 -5.19 21.21 14.12
N THR A 25 -4.72 20.58 13.04
CA THR A 25 -4.97 21.07 11.67
C THR A 25 -6.41 20.85 11.25
N GLY A 26 -7.26 20.27 12.10
CA GLY A 26 -8.62 19.86 11.76
C GLY A 26 -8.70 18.72 10.74
N ILE A 27 -7.55 18.19 10.29
CA ILE A 27 -7.47 17.08 9.32
C ILE A 27 -7.30 15.76 10.08
N PRO A 28 -8.15 14.75 9.86
CA PRO A 28 -8.07 13.49 10.58
C PRO A 28 -6.86 12.65 10.13
N ASP A 29 -6.35 11.78 11.02
CA ASP A 29 -5.32 10.78 10.71
C ASP A 29 -5.89 9.54 10.04
N LEU A 30 -7.20 9.31 10.15
CA LEU A 30 -7.91 8.18 9.57
C LEU A 30 -9.22 8.62 8.95
N VAL A 31 -9.46 8.18 7.72
CA VAL A 31 -10.75 8.35 7.02
C VAL A 31 -11.27 6.98 6.60
N VAL A 32 -12.55 6.74 6.87
CA VAL A 32 -13.28 5.58 6.37
C VAL A 32 -14.33 6.06 5.38
N ALA A 33 -14.20 5.61 4.13
CA ALA A 33 -15.16 5.91 3.06
C ALA A 33 -15.83 4.61 2.58
N HIS A 34 -17.13 4.69 2.30
CA HIS A 34 -17.89 3.59 1.74
C HIS A 34 -18.84 4.09 0.66
N GLY A 35 -19.16 3.24 -0.31
CA GLY A 35 -20.04 3.59 -1.43
C GLY A 35 -19.99 2.55 -2.54
N PRO A 36 -20.80 2.69 -3.58
CA PRO A 36 -20.88 1.73 -4.68
C PRO A 36 -19.73 1.86 -5.68
N SER A 37 -19.07 3.02 -5.78
CA SER A 37 -17.98 3.29 -6.72
C SER A 37 -16.64 3.29 -6.02
N GLN A 38 -15.75 2.41 -6.44
CA GLN A 38 -14.40 2.32 -5.87
C GLN A 38 -13.59 3.59 -6.13
N LYS A 39 -13.75 4.18 -7.31
CA LYS A 39 -13.11 5.46 -7.65
C LYS A 39 -13.58 6.57 -6.70
N ASP A 40 -14.90 6.73 -6.53
CA ASP A 40 -15.45 7.83 -5.73
C ASP A 40 -15.11 7.72 -4.24
N ILE A 41 -15.14 6.50 -3.68
CA ILE A 41 -14.74 6.30 -2.27
C ILE A 41 -13.25 6.58 -2.07
N THR A 42 -12.40 6.27 -3.07
CA THR A 42 -10.97 6.59 -3.02
C THR A 42 -10.76 8.10 -3.02
N HIS A 43 -11.38 8.82 -3.96
CA HIS A 43 -11.32 10.29 -3.98
C HIS A 43 -11.83 10.90 -2.68
N SER A 44 -12.97 10.44 -2.17
CA SER A 44 -13.55 10.93 -0.92
C SER A 44 -12.65 10.68 0.29
N ALA A 45 -12.01 9.50 0.37
CA ALA A 45 -11.09 9.17 1.45
C ALA A 45 -9.85 10.08 1.43
N ILE A 46 -9.22 10.25 0.26
CA ILE A 46 -8.05 11.11 0.11
C ILE A 46 -8.41 12.58 0.36
N GLN A 47 -9.55 13.04 -0.12
CA GLN A 47 -10.03 14.40 0.17
C GLN A 47 -10.27 14.61 1.66
N GLY A 48 -10.82 13.63 2.36
CA GLY A 48 -11.02 13.66 3.81
C GLY A 48 -9.70 13.73 4.60
N LEU A 49 -8.60 13.21 4.03
CA LEU A 49 -7.24 13.31 4.59
C LEU A 49 -6.53 14.63 4.23
N GLY A 50 -7.22 15.59 3.61
CA GLY A 50 -6.67 16.88 3.20
C GLY A 50 -6.15 16.92 1.76
N GLY A 51 -6.48 15.91 0.94
CA GLY A 51 -6.10 15.80 -0.47
C GLY A 51 -4.71 15.19 -0.69
N MET A 52 -4.46 14.71 -1.91
CA MET A 52 -3.20 14.04 -2.26
C MET A 52 -1.99 14.98 -2.18
N GLY A 53 -2.16 16.28 -2.42
CA GLY A 53 -1.10 17.29 -2.31
C GLY A 53 -0.51 17.45 -0.91
N ARG A 54 -1.17 16.88 0.13
CA ARG A 54 -0.58 16.79 1.48
C ARG A 54 0.56 15.77 1.54
N PHE A 55 0.53 14.77 0.70
CA PHE A 55 1.44 13.61 0.73
C PHE A 55 2.43 13.60 -0.42
N VAL A 56 2.01 14.07 -1.60
CA VAL A 56 2.77 14.06 -2.84
C VAL A 56 3.08 15.49 -3.25
N SER A 57 4.36 15.75 -3.53
CA SER A 57 4.87 17.04 -3.99
C SER A 57 5.15 17.01 -5.49
N ARG A 58 5.24 18.20 -6.07
CA ARG A 58 5.61 18.33 -7.48
C ARG A 58 7.00 17.76 -7.72
N GLY A 59 7.10 16.85 -8.69
CA GLY A 59 8.35 16.22 -9.10
C GLY A 59 8.64 14.89 -8.42
N ASP A 60 7.84 14.48 -7.43
CA ASP A 60 8.01 13.21 -6.72
C ASP A 60 7.90 11.99 -7.67
N ILE A 61 8.74 11.00 -7.42
CA ILE A 61 8.59 9.63 -7.93
C ILE A 61 7.81 8.85 -6.87
N VAL A 62 6.58 8.48 -7.23
CA VAL A 62 5.68 7.76 -6.32
C VAL A 62 5.63 6.28 -6.67
N VAL A 63 5.76 5.41 -5.69
CA VAL A 63 5.45 3.99 -5.83
C VAL A 63 4.10 3.71 -5.20
N ILE A 64 3.14 3.25 -5.99
CA ILE A 64 1.92 2.66 -5.49
C ILE A 64 2.12 1.16 -5.43
N LYS A 65 2.00 0.59 -4.22
CA LYS A 65 2.20 -0.83 -3.95
C LYS A 65 0.86 -1.52 -3.67
N PRO A 66 0.15 -2.01 -4.70
CA PRO A 66 -1.07 -2.79 -4.51
C PRO A 66 -0.76 -4.22 -4.05
N ASN A 67 -1.79 -5.03 -3.86
CA ASN A 67 -1.68 -6.47 -3.75
C ASN A 67 -2.04 -7.11 -5.09
N ILE A 68 -1.05 -7.68 -5.80
CA ILE A 68 -1.22 -8.40 -7.06
C ILE A 68 -0.69 -9.84 -6.89
N GLY A 69 -1.06 -10.48 -5.77
CA GLY A 69 -0.47 -11.75 -5.38
C GLY A 69 -0.98 -12.96 -6.15
N TRP A 70 -2.22 -12.91 -6.67
CA TRP A 70 -2.94 -14.08 -7.16
C TRP A 70 -3.50 -13.86 -8.56
N ASP A 71 -3.56 -14.95 -9.34
CA ASP A 71 -4.24 -15.03 -10.63
C ASP A 71 -5.76 -15.10 -10.42
N ARG A 72 -6.35 -13.97 -10.07
CA ARG A 72 -7.78 -13.83 -9.72
C ARG A 72 -8.35 -12.53 -10.28
N LYS A 73 -9.64 -12.60 -10.64
CA LYS A 73 -10.41 -11.43 -11.09
C LYS A 73 -10.80 -10.54 -9.93
N PRO A 74 -11.12 -9.25 -10.16
CA PRO A 74 -11.49 -8.29 -9.10
C PRO A 74 -12.67 -8.76 -8.22
N GLU A 75 -13.66 -9.41 -8.81
CA GLU A 75 -14.87 -9.90 -8.12
C GLU A 75 -14.56 -10.96 -7.04
N GLN A 76 -13.39 -11.60 -7.15
CA GLN A 76 -12.94 -12.60 -6.17
C GLN A 76 -12.27 -11.98 -4.94
N ALA A 77 -12.08 -10.65 -4.93
CA ALA A 77 -11.51 -9.87 -3.82
C ALA A 77 -10.18 -10.43 -3.26
N ALA A 78 -9.37 -11.04 -4.12
CA ALA A 78 -8.07 -11.62 -3.75
C ALA A 78 -6.89 -10.67 -4.00
N THR A 79 -7.12 -9.61 -4.79
CA THR A 79 -6.16 -8.56 -5.16
C THR A 79 -6.76 -7.19 -4.88
N THR A 80 -5.93 -6.15 -4.84
CA THR A 80 -6.43 -4.76 -4.75
C THR A 80 -7.36 -4.47 -5.93
N ASN A 81 -8.41 -3.71 -5.70
CA ASN A 81 -9.34 -3.35 -6.77
C ASN A 81 -8.64 -2.40 -7.78
N PRO A 82 -8.74 -2.66 -9.11
CA PRO A 82 -8.06 -1.87 -10.13
C PRO A 82 -8.53 -0.40 -10.20
N GLU A 83 -9.80 -0.12 -9.92
CA GLU A 83 -10.31 1.26 -9.90
C GLU A 83 -9.73 2.09 -8.75
N VAL A 84 -9.46 1.47 -7.59
CA VAL A 84 -8.76 2.13 -6.47
C VAL A 84 -7.34 2.49 -6.89
N VAL A 85 -6.65 1.58 -7.58
CA VAL A 85 -5.28 1.84 -8.04
C VAL A 85 -5.25 2.96 -9.07
N ALA A 86 -6.14 2.92 -10.07
CA ALA A 86 -6.24 3.96 -11.10
C ALA A 86 -6.56 5.34 -10.49
N ALA A 87 -7.52 5.41 -9.56
CA ALA A 87 -7.87 6.66 -8.88
C ALA A 87 -6.68 7.26 -8.10
N LEU A 88 -5.89 6.42 -7.43
CA LEU A 88 -4.68 6.88 -6.73
C LEU A 88 -3.61 7.39 -7.70
N VAL A 89 -3.45 6.76 -8.87
CA VAL A 89 -2.53 7.23 -9.92
C VAL A 89 -2.94 8.61 -10.42
N GLU A 90 -4.21 8.79 -10.78
CA GLU A 90 -4.76 10.08 -11.21
C GLU A 90 -4.49 11.16 -10.15
N LEU A 91 -4.82 10.88 -8.89
CA LEU A 91 -4.60 11.81 -7.78
C LEU A 91 -3.11 12.17 -7.55
N CYS A 92 -2.20 11.23 -7.75
CA CYS A 92 -0.76 11.50 -7.66
C CYS A 92 -0.29 12.44 -8.78
N TYR A 93 -0.73 12.22 -10.01
CA TYR A 93 -0.40 13.12 -11.13
C TYR A 93 -1.04 14.49 -10.97
N ASP A 94 -2.28 14.58 -10.50
CA ASP A 94 -2.95 15.85 -10.20
C ASP A 94 -2.22 16.65 -9.10
N ALA A 95 -1.59 15.96 -8.14
CA ALA A 95 -0.73 16.57 -7.13
C ALA A 95 0.65 16.98 -7.67
N GLY A 96 0.98 16.61 -8.92
CA GLY A 96 2.22 16.98 -9.59
C GLY A 96 3.34 15.94 -9.53
N ALA A 97 3.05 14.69 -9.22
CA ALA A 97 4.03 13.60 -9.30
C ALA A 97 4.67 13.57 -10.71
N LYS A 98 5.99 13.39 -10.75
CA LYS A 98 6.75 13.23 -11.99
C LYS A 98 6.52 11.87 -12.63
N GLN A 99 6.40 10.85 -11.78
CA GLN A 99 6.28 9.47 -12.21
C GLN A 99 5.53 8.66 -11.14
N VAL A 100 4.62 7.81 -11.57
CA VAL A 100 3.96 6.84 -10.69
C VAL A 100 4.31 5.44 -11.17
N LYS A 101 4.95 4.66 -10.30
CA LYS A 101 5.36 3.28 -10.55
C LYS A 101 4.47 2.31 -9.78
N ILE A 102 4.16 1.18 -10.41
CA ILE A 102 3.36 0.12 -9.80
C ILE A 102 4.06 -1.21 -10.00
N PHE A 103 4.23 -1.95 -8.92
CA PHE A 103 4.70 -3.32 -8.95
C PHE A 103 4.28 -4.08 -7.69
N ASP A 104 4.31 -5.41 -7.78
CA ASP A 104 4.17 -6.35 -6.68
C ASP A 104 4.89 -7.65 -7.03
N ARG A 105 5.47 -8.31 -6.05
CA ARG A 105 6.02 -9.64 -6.22
C ARG A 105 4.92 -10.67 -6.01
N SER A 106 4.29 -11.10 -7.09
CA SER A 106 3.18 -12.06 -7.09
C SER A 106 3.56 -13.41 -6.47
N VAL A 107 2.56 -14.19 -6.10
CA VAL A 107 2.69 -15.58 -5.64
C VAL A 107 2.53 -16.53 -6.81
N ASP A 108 1.49 -16.31 -7.64
CA ASP A 108 1.28 -17.02 -8.91
C ASP A 108 2.11 -16.37 -10.05
N ASP A 109 1.94 -16.85 -11.27
CA ASP A 109 2.59 -16.28 -12.45
C ASP A 109 2.30 -14.78 -12.57
N PRO A 110 3.32 -13.90 -12.55
CA PRO A 110 3.11 -12.45 -12.50
C PRO A 110 2.31 -11.91 -13.68
N ARG A 111 2.55 -12.42 -14.91
CA ARG A 111 1.86 -11.93 -16.11
C ARG A 111 0.36 -12.23 -16.04
N ARG A 112 0.00 -13.37 -15.47
CA ARG A 112 -1.39 -13.74 -15.27
C ARG A 112 -2.01 -12.92 -14.14
N CYS A 113 -1.32 -12.77 -13.00
CA CYS A 113 -1.79 -11.97 -11.88
C CYS A 113 -2.12 -10.53 -12.28
N TYR A 114 -1.19 -9.88 -12.96
CA TYR A 114 -1.34 -8.47 -13.37
C TYR A 114 -2.49 -8.27 -14.36
N ARG A 115 -2.62 -9.18 -15.33
CA ARG A 115 -3.70 -9.13 -16.33
C ARG A 115 -5.06 -9.46 -15.73
N GLN A 116 -5.17 -10.57 -14.97
CA GLN A 116 -6.45 -11.04 -14.43
C GLN A 116 -7.01 -10.09 -13.35
N SER A 117 -6.15 -9.46 -12.56
CA SER A 117 -6.58 -8.46 -11.58
C SER A 117 -7.10 -7.18 -12.22
N GLY A 118 -6.85 -6.94 -13.52
CA GLY A 118 -7.17 -5.70 -14.22
C GLY A 118 -6.30 -4.51 -13.82
N ILE A 119 -5.39 -4.68 -12.86
CA ILE A 119 -4.57 -3.58 -12.33
C ILE A 119 -3.61 -3.04 -13.39
N GLU A 120 -3.00 -3.92 -14.19
CA GLU A 120 -2.08 -3.49 -15.25
C GLU A 120 -2.78 -2.59 -16.26
N GLU A 121 -3.93 -3.03 -16.76
CA GLU A 121 -4.71 -2.27 -17.75
C GLU A 121 -5.18 -0.92 -17.17
N ALA A 122 -5.84 -0.95 -16.00
CA ALA A 122 -6.39 0.24 -15.38
C ALA A 122 -5.31 1.28 -15.03
N ALA A 123 -4.16 0.84 -14.50
CA ALA A 123 -3.07 1.74 -14.13
C ALA A 123 -2.35 2.33 -15.34
N ARG A 124 -2.10 1.53 -16.39
CA ARG A 124 -1.49 2.03 -17.64
C ARG A 124 -2.39 3.02 -18.36
N ALA A 125 -3.71 2.82 -18.33
CA ALA A 125 -4.68 3.71 -18.96
C ALA A 125 -4.62 5.14 -18.40
N VAL A 126 -4.20 5.30 -17.14
CA VAL A 126 -4.05 6.59 -16.44
C VAL A 126 -2.57 7.03 -16.32
N GLY A 127 -1.67 6.42 -17.10
CA GLY A 127 -0.28 6.86 -17.27
C GLY A 127 0.74 6.27 -16.28
N ALA A 128 0.39 5.30 -15.44
CA ALA A 128 1.36 4.68 -14.55
C ALA A 128 2.36 3.78 -15.29
N GLU A 129 3.59 3.75 -14.81
CA GLU A 129 4.58 2.75 -15.19
C GLU A 129 4.33 1.46 -14.40
N VAL A 130 3.79 0.45 -15.07
CA VAL A 130 3.57 -0.88 -14.47
C VAL A 130 4.69 -1.81 -14.88
N THR A 131 5.44 -2.32 -13.90
CA THR A 131 6.60 -3.17 -14.12
C THR A 131 6.47 -4.51 -13.39
N PHE A 132 7.11 -5.54 -13.94
CA PHE A 132 7.30 -6.81 -13.24
C PHE A 132 8.59 -6.75 -12.41
N ILE A 133 8.63 -7.54 -11.35
CA ILE A 133 9.85 -7.70 -10.55
C ILE A 133 10.97 -8.28 -11.42
N ASP A 134 12.11 -7.61 -11.40
CA ASP A 134 13.39 -8.08 -11.92
C ASP A 134 14.28 -8.46 -10.72
N GLU A 135 14.54 -9.75 -10.55
CA GLU A 135 15.30 -10.26 -9.39
C GLU A 135 16.70 -9.62 -9.25
N ARG A 136 17.27 -9.08 -10.33
CA ARG A 136 18.56 -8.38 -10.31
C ARG A 136 18.51 -7.00 -9.63
N LYS A 137 17.33 -6.46 -9.44
CA LYS A 137 17.12 -5.13 -8.83
C LYS A 137 16.94 -5.19 -7.30
N PHE A 138 17.01 -6.35 -6.70
CA PHE A 138 17.00 -6.44 -5.25
C PHE A 138 18.34 -5.98 -4.66
N LYS A 139 18.27 -5.27 -3.54
CA LYS A 139 19.40 -4.81 -2.74
C LYS A 139 19.22 -5.25 -1.30
N ASP A 140 20.28 -5.76 -0.70
CA ASP A 140 20.30 -6.08 0.72
C ASP A 140 20.37 -4.80 1.54
N VAL A 141 19.55 -4.74 2.57
CA VAL A 141 19.40 -3.60 3.49
C VAL A 141 19.56 -4.12 4.91
N THR A 142 20.39 -3.45 5.68
CA THR A 142 20.49 -3.69 7.11
C THR A 142 19.22 -3.18 7.80
N ILE A 143 18.62 -4.02 8.64
CA ILE A 143 17.41 -3.74 9.41
C ILE A 143 17.79 -3.76 10.89
N ASP A 144 17.44 -2.73 11.64
CA ASP A 144 17.60 -2.72 13.10
C ASP A 144 16.41 -3.40 13.80
N GLY A 145 16.00 -4.54 13.26
CA GLY A 145 14.87 -5.32 13.77
C GLY A 145 15.27 -6.30 14.87
N LEU A 146 14.31 -6.88 15.53
CA LEU A 146 14.54 -7.92 16.53
C LEU A 146 14.79 -9.28 15.88
N ALA A 147 14.01 -9.63 14.87
CA ALA A 147 14.03 -10.91 14.17
C ALA A 147 14.84 -10.85 12.86
N LEU A 148 14.80 -9.73 12.16
CA LEU A 148 15.49 -9.49 10.90
C LEU A 148 16.63 -8.49 11.09
N LYS A 149 17.86 -8.86 10.72
CA LYS A 149 19.02 -7.97 10.75
C LYS A 149 19.41 -7.47 9.38
N GLU A 150 19.04 -8.20 8.34
CA GLU A 150 19.28 -7.88 6.96
C GLU A 150 18.24 -8.57 6.09
N TRP A 151 17.75 -7.89 5.04
CA TRP A 151 16.88 -8.46 4.04
C TRP A 151 17.00 -7.73 2.70
N SER A 152 16.65 -8.43 1.61
CA SER A 152 16.64 -7.86 0.27
C SER A 152 15.36 -7.09 -0.01
N PHE A 153 15.48 -5.84 -0.44
CA PHE A 153 14.37 -4.98 -0.88
C PHE A 153 14.47 -4.61 -2.36
N TYR A 154 13.33 -4.48 -3.01
CA TYR A 154 13.30 -4.05 -4.40
C TYR A 154 13.73 -2.60 -4.53
N ARG A 155 14.67 -2.33 -5.44
CA ARG A 155 15.33 -1.03 -5.55
C ARG A 155 14.36 0.14 -5.72
N ASP A 156 13.29 -0.04 -6.51
CA ASP A 156 12.35 1.04 -6.79
C ASP A 156 11.59 1.51 -5.53
N ILE A 157 11.45 0.66 -4.48
CA ILE A 157 10.93 1.08 -3.17
C ILE A 157 11.94 1.95 -2.41
N LEU A 158 13.23 1.62 -2.52
CA LEU A 158 14.29 2.34 -1.81
C LEU A 158 14.60 3.70 -2.44
N GLU A 159 14.28 3.87 -3.72
CA GLU A 159 14.56 5.07 -4.51
C GLU A 159 13.32 5.96 -4.69
N ALA A 160 12.15 5.56 -4.19
CA ALA A 160 10.93 6.35 -4.27
C ALA A 160 10.93 7.51 -3.28
N ASP A 161 10.43 8.68 -3.72
CA ASP A 161 10.19 9.82 -2.82
C ASP A 161 8.99 9.58 -1.92
N LYS A 162 7.97 8.89 -2.44
CA LYS A 162 6.74 8.53 -1.72
C LYS A 162 6.30 7.11 -2.04
N ILE A 163 5.73 6.45 -1.04
CA ILE A 163 5.17 5.11 -1.19
C ILE A 163 3.73 5.11 -0.67
N ILE A 164 2.82 4.64 -1.50
CA ILE A 164 1.42 4.43 -1.14
C ILE A 164 1.15 2.92 -1.09
N ASN A 165 1.01 2.39 0.11
CA ASN A 165 0.72 0.97 0.32
C ASN A 165 -0.80 0.73 0.23
N VAL A 166 -1.24 -0.03 -0.77
CA VAL A 166 -2.67 -0.26 -1.10
C VAL A 166 -3.03 -1.74 -0.95
N PRO A 167 -3.16 -2.23 0.27
CA PRO A 167 -3.51 -3.63 0.52
C PRO A 167 -4.98 -3.91 0.21
N ILE A 168 -5.31 -5.19 0.21
CA ILE A 168 -6.67 -5.66 0.37
C ILE A 168 -6.80 -6.41 1.70
N ALA A 169 -7.87 -6.14 2.45
CA ALA A 169 -8.18 -6.90 3.65
C ALA A 169 -8.75 -8.26 3.25
N LYS A 170 -8.02 -9.35 3.56
CA LYS A 170 -8.43 -10.71 3.21
C LYS A 170 -7.91 -11.73 4.20
N HIS A 171 -8.55 -12.91 4.23
CA HIS A 171 -8.08 -14.05 5.00
C HIS A 171 -6.70 -14.53 4.51
N HIS A 172 -5.89 -15.01 5.45
CA HIS A 172 -4.61 -15.64 5.19
C HIS A 172 -4.40 -16.85 6.11
N GLY A 173 -4.02 -18.01 5.56
CA GLY A 173 -3.92 -19.27 6.31
C GLY A 173 -3.05 -19.17 7.57
N SER A 174 -1.81 -18.64 7.46
CA SER A 174 -0.88 -18.55 8.61
C SER A 174 -1.00 -17.24 9.38
N ALA A 175 -1.19 -16.09 8.70
CA ALA A 175 -1.31 -14.78 9.36
C ALA A 175 -2.74 -14.43 9.80
N ARG A 176 -3.72 -15.29 9.52
CA ARG A 176 -5.17 -15.09 9.69
C ARG A 176 -5.71 -13.92 8.86
N LEU A 177 -5.07 -12.76 8.90
CA LEU A 177 -5.46 -11.54 8.19
C LEU A 177 -4.29 -11.00 7.34
N SER A 178 -4.58 -10.65 6.10
CA SER A 178 -3.68 -9.84 5.25
C SER A 178 -4.22 -8.42 5.18
N MET A 179 -3.35 -7.46 5.50
CA MET A 179 -3.58 -6.00 5.38
C MET A 179 -2.25 -5.29 5.08
N ALA A 180 -2.11 -4.02 5.50
CA ALA A 180 -0.99 -3.15 5.15
C ALA A 180 0.39 -3.76 5.49
N MET A 181 0.60 -4.23 6.71
CA MET A 181 1.90 -4.82 7.12
C MET A 181 2.27 -6.03 6.25
N LYS A 182 1.32 -6.97 6.08
CA LYS A 182 1.55 -8.17 5.25
C LYS A 182 1.80 -7.83 3.77
N ASN A 183 1.22 -6.73 3.28
CA ASN A 183 1.38 -6.31 1.89
C ASN A 183 2.83 -5.94 1.55
N TRP A 184 3.64 -5.52 2.53
CA TRP A 184 5.06 -5.23 2.35
C TRP A 184 5.88 -6.43 1.89
N MET A 185 5.41 -7.66 2.11
CA MET A 185 6.07 -8.86 1.58
C MET A 185 6.16 -8.89 0.05
N GLY A 186 5.41 -8.05 -0.65
CA GLY A 186 5.47 -7.91 -2.10
C GLY A 186 6.61 -7.04 -2.62
N VAL A 187 7.40 -6.40 -1.75
CA VAL A 187 8.56 -5.59 -2.13
C VAL A 187 9.89 -6.20 -1.71
N ILE A 188 9.87 -7.35 -1.04
CA ILE A 188 11.06 -8.04 -0.56
C ILE A 188 11.46 -9.21 -1.44
N GLY A 189 12.77 -9.43 -1.54
CA GLY A 189 13.41 -10.52 -2.26
C GLY A 189 13.58 -11.79 -1.44
N GLY A 190 14.47 -12.64 -1.91
CA GLY A 190 14.88 -13.86 -1.21
C GLY A 190 13.75 -14.87 -0.97
N TRP A 191 13.98 -15.75 0.00
CA TRP A 191 13.01 -16.78 0.39
C TRP A 191 11.99 -16.22 1.40
N ARG A 192 10.95 -15.55 0.89
CA ARG A 192 9.86 -14.97 1.68
C ARG A 192 9.13 -15.98 2.60
N GLY A 193 9.19 -17.27 2.27
CA GLY A 193 8.64 -18.34 3.11
C GLY A 193 9.24 -18.35 4.52
N ARG A 194 10.49 -17.93 4.68
CA ARG A 194 11.16 -17.86 6.00
C ARG A 194 10.45 -16.89 6.96
N ILE A 195 9.88 -15.80 6.44
CA ILE A 195 9.11 -14.82 7.24
C ILE A 195 7.88 -15.48 7.87
N HIS A 196 7.27 -16.48 7.20
CA HIS A 196 6.10 -17.16 7.74
C HIS A 196 6.39 -17.99 9.01
N LEU A 197 7.65 -18.26 9.33
CA LEU A 197 8.04 -18.99 10.55
C LEU A 197 7.94 -18.11 11.81
N SER A 198 8.03 -16.79 11.67
CA SER A 198 7.93 -15.80 12.75
C SER A 198 7.33 -14.50 12.24
N MET A 199 6.14 -14.61 11.66
CA MET A 199 5.53 -13.53 10.87
C MET A 199 5.20 -12.31 11.71
N ASP A 200 4.74 -12.50 12.92
CA ASP A 200 4.42 -11.44 13.89
C ASP A 200 5.61 -10.52 14.17
N LYS A 201 6.81 -11.09 14.30
CA LYS A 201 8.06 -10.34 14.53
C LYS A 201 8.62 -9.75 13.24
N CYS A 202 8.74 -10.58 12.20
CA CYS A 202 9.35 -10.16 10.94
C CYS A 202 8.55 -9.09 10.15
N LEU A 203 7.24 -8.97 10.39
CA LEU A 203 6.43 -7.91 9.77
C LEU A 203 6.48 -6.58 10.53
N VAL A 204 6.92 -6.61 11.78
CA VAL A 204 7.12 -5.39 12.60
C VAL A 204 8.48 -4.77 12.32
N ASP A 205 9.50 -5.63 12.10
CA ASP A 205 10.84 -5.21 11.71
C ASP A 205 10.86 -4.56 10.33
#